data_172d74433485cca5cd8d1714bb3bd1dc
#
_entry.id   172d74433485cca5cd8d1714bb3bd1dc
#
_cell.length_a   1.000
_cell.length_b   1.000
_cell.length_c   1.000
_cell.angle_alpha   90.00
_cell.angle_beta   90.00
_cell.angle_gamma   90.00
#
_symmetry.space_group_name_H-M   'P 1'
#
loop_
_entity.id
_entity.type
_entity.pdbx_description
1 polymer ?
#
loop_
_entity_poly.entity_id
_entity_poly.type
_entity_poly.pdbx_seq_one_letter_code
_entity_poly.pdbx_strand_id
1 'polypeptide(L)'
;MKMRPLIIAGAITVGLLACNNTSQNETRNAKSATNNTKVADTAPESYSIDVDKSLVNWKGTMVGVYAHEGTVAISKGSLTVKDGLVIDGDFTVDLNSMVTTDSDGLYKMAPREQLIGHLKSDDFFGTEKFPSAVFKIKSVEGDVLTGDLTVKGVTHEESVTSVKLTESNGAATGTGSLVFERQKYGITYKNKMGDMVLSDDIELVISISATAI
;
A
#
# COMPACT_ATOMS: atom_id res chain seq x y z
N MET A 1 -8.36 36.62 42.12
CA MET A 1 -8.17 36.26 43.55
C MET A 1 -6.76 35.68 43.64
N LYS A 2 -5.87 36.40 44.32
CA LYS A 2 -4.44 36.10 44.56
C LYS A 2 -4.32 34.97 45.57
N MET A 3 -3.40 34.04 45.40
CA MET A 3 -2.61 33.56 46.53
C MET A 3 -1.34 32.85 46.10
N ARG A 4 -0.30 33.18 46.81
CA ARG A 4 1.14 33.05 46.62
C ARG A 4 1.73 31.78 47.28
N PRO A 5 3.05 31.53 47.10
CA PRO A 5 3.69 30.23 47.29
C PRO A 5 4.19 29.99 48.74
N LEU A 6 4.53 28.72 49.02
CA LEU A 6 5.27 28.41 50.24
C LEU A 6 6.61 27.74 49.91
N ILE A 7 7.66 28.44 50.30
CA ILE A 7 9.08 28.03 50.27
C ILE A 7 9.33 27.39 51.65
N ILE A 8 10.00 26.23 51.67
CA ILE A 8 10.68 25.75 52.89
C ILE A 8 12.11 25.35 52.50
N ALA A 9 13.02 26.12 53.06
CA ALA A 9 14.44 25.87 53.11
C ALA A 9 14.81 25.07 54.36
N GLY A 10 15.75 24.16 54.27
CA GLY A 10 16.32 23.45 55.41
C GLY A 10 17.74 22.99 55.13
N ALA A 11 18.63 23.44 55.99
CA ALA A 11 20.07 23.56 55.86
C ALA A 11 20.88 22.30 56.24
N ILE A 12 21.97 22.12 55.57
CA ILE A 12 23.37 21.83 56.00
C ILE A 12 23.59 20.86 57.18
N THR A 13 24.40 19.79 56.93
CA THR A 13 25.53 19.46 57.81
C THR A 13 26.68 18.78 57.01
N VAL A 14 27.84 19.38 57.18
CA VAL A 14 29.15 18.93 56.68
C VAL A 14 29.69 17.89 57.69
N GLY A 15 30.26 16.84 57.14
CA GLY A 15 31.03 15.83 57.91
C GLY A 15 32.24 15.37 57.10
N LEU A 16 33.38 16.02 57.32
CA LEU A 16 34.67 15.57 56.85
C LEU A 16 35.23 14.46 57.80
N LEU A 17 35.55 13.34 57.23
CA LEU A 17 36.55 12.42 57.84
C LEU A 17 37.39 11.80 56.74
N ALA A 18 38.64 12.23 56.68
CA ALA A 18 39.70 11.62 55.90
C ALA A 18 40.25 10.42 56.64
N CYS A 19 40.49 9.31 55.95
CA CYS A 19 41.58 8.37 56.26
C CYS A 19 42.02 7.66 55.00
N ASN A 20 43.29 7.73 54.82
CA ASN A 20 44.17 7.20 53.84
C ASN A 20 44.29 5.68 53.94
N ASN A 21 44.28 4.91 52.85
CA ASN A 21 45.41 4.00 52.55
C ASN A 21 45.26 3.19 51.24
N THR A 22 46.26 3.28 50.41
CA THR A 22 47.01 2.26 49.66
C THR A 22 46.28 1.33 48.68
N SER A 23 46.62 1.60 47.42
CA SER A 23 46.84 0.67 46.28
C SER A 23 46.19 -0.71 46.31
N GLN A 24 45.31 -0.91 45.35
CA GLN A 24 45.43 -2.06 44.42
C GLN A 24 44.77 -1.74 43.08
N ASN A 25 45.57 -1.89 42.05
CA ASN A 25 45.26 -1.71 40.67
C ASN A 25 44.47 -2.93 40.19
N GLU A 26 43.16 -2.86 40.09
CA GLU A 26 42.38 -3.82 39.34
C GLU A 26 41.66 -3.12 38.22
N THR A 27 42.22 -3.26 37.03
CA THR A 27 41.64 -2.92 35.75
C THR A 27 40.41 -3.80 35.54
N ARG A 28 39.25 -3.34 36.00
CA ARG A 28 37.98 -3.94 35.55
C ARG A 28 37.65 -3.40 34.18
N ASN A 29 38.04 -4.18 33.19
CA ASN A 29 37.59 -4.10 31.82
C ASN A 29 36.08 -4.31 31.81
N ALA A 30 35.32 -3.21 31.89
CA ALA A 30 33.89 -3.22 31.59
C ALA A 30 33.74 -3.46 30.09
N LYS A 31 33.66 -4.73 29.72
CA LYS A 31 33.29 -5.19 28.39
C LYS A 31 31.85 -4.77 28.19
N SER A 32 31.67 -3.60 27.57
CA SER A 32 30.38 -3.17 27.05
C SER A 32 29.92 -4.25 26.06
N ALA A 33 29.04 -5.11 26.50
CA ALA A 33 28.38 -6.05 25.62
C ALA A 33 27.44 -5.21 24.73
N THR A 34 27.97 -4.76 23.61
CA THR A 34 27.14 -4.31 22.51
C THR A 34 26.40 -5.55 22.02
N ASN A 35 25.16 -5.71 22.43
CA ASN A 35 24.26 -6.66 21.82
C ASN A 35 24.03 -6.19 20.37
N ASN A 36 24.96 -6.52 19.50
CA ASN A 36 24.69 -6.61 18.08
C ASN A 36 23.71 -7.78 17.91
N THR A 37 22.46 -7.51 18.01
CA THR A 37 21.44 -8.39 17.42
C THR A 37 21.69 -8.31 15.92
N LYS A 38 22.49 -9.25 15.41
CA LYS A 38 22.64 -9.50 13.99
C LYS A 38 21.22 -9.87 13.53
N VAL A 39 20.52 -8.93 12.86
CA VAL A 39 19.31 -9.25 12.13
C VAL A 39 19.72 -10.41 11.22
N ALA A 40 19.12 -11.57 11.41
CA ALA A 40 19.40 -12.72 10.57
C ALA A 40 18.97 -12.27 9.15
N ASP A 41 19.92 -12.23 8.23
CA ASP A 41 19.66 -12.02 6.81
C ASP A 41 18.87 -13.24 6.34
N THR A 42 17.54 -13.13 6.31
CA THR A 42 16.65 -14.23 5.88
C THR A 42 16.74 -14.38 4.37
N ALA A 43 16.67 -15.62 3.89
CA ALA A 43 16.57 -15.85 2.45
C ALA A 43 15.24 -15.27 1.95
N PRO A 44 15.19 -14.73 0.72
CA PRO A 44 13.93 -14.33 0.11
C PRO A 44 12.95 -15.51 0.03
N GLU A 45 11.69 -15.28 0.34
CA GLU A 45 10.59 -16.25 0.23
C GLU A 45 9.65 -15.82 -0.87
N SER A 46 9.27 -16.78 -1.73
CA SER A 46 8.36 -16.54 -2.85
C SER A 46 6.97 -17.03 -2.52
N TYR A 47 5.97 -16.26 -2.96
CA TYR A 47 4.55 -16.52 -2.74
C TYR A 47 3.78 -16.47 -4.06
N SER A 48 2.84 -17.39 -4.23
CA SER A 48 1.83 -17.35 -5.28
C SER A 48 0.56 -16.69 -4.77
N ILE A 49 -0.02 -15.80 -5.57
CA ILE A 49 -1.27 -15.13 -5.21
C ILE A 49 -2.45 -16.12 -5.23
N ASP A 50 -3.22 -16.13 -4.15
CA ASP A 50 -4.53 -16.78 -4.06
C ASP A 50 -5.56 -15.87 -4.74
N VAL A 51 -5.88 -16.17 -6.00
CA VAL A 51 -6.74 -15.33 -6.85
C VAL A 51 -8.18 -15.26 -6.33
N ASP A 52 -8.64 -16.28 -5.61
CA ASP A 52 -10.01 -16.33 -5.07
C ASP A 52 -10.17 -15.43 -3.83
N LYS A 53 -9.04 -15.07 -3.16
CA LYS A 53 -9.02 -14.24 -1.97
C LYS A 53 -8.40 -12.86 -2.21
N SER A 54 -7.99 -12.58 -3.43
CA SER A 54 -7.31 -11.34 -3.80
C SER A 54 -8.19 -10.51 -4.72
N LEU A 55 -8.19 -9.19 -4.51
CA LEU A 55 -9.13 -8.30 -5.18
C LEU A 55 -8.54 -6.90 -5.34
N VAL A 56 -8.92 -6.23 -6.42
CA VAL A 56 -8.70 -4.79 -6.60
C VAL A 56 -10.05 -4.08 -6.60
N ASN A 57 -10.25 -3.17 -5.65
CA ASN A 57 -11.36 -2.24 -5.66
C ASN A 57 -10.97 -1.03 -6.50
N TRP A 58 -11.87 -0.58 -7.37
CA TRP A 58 -11.68 0.61 -8.19
C TRP A 58 -12.73 1.67 -7.88
N LYS A 59 -12.35 2.95 -8.07
CA LYS A 59 -13.26 4.08 -7.95
C LYS A 59 -12.96 5.09 -9.05
N GLY A 60 -14.03 5.50 -9.73
CA GLY A 60 -14.04 6.57 -10.73
C GLY A 60 -15.01 7.68 -10.33
N THR A 61 -14.52 8.92 -10.28
CA THR A 61 -15.28 10.05 -9.70
C THR A 61 -15.80 11.00 -10.76
N MET A 62 -17.11 11.29 -10.74
CA MET A 62 -17.70 12.45 -11.39
C MET A 62 -17.63 13.62 -10.43
N VAL A 63 -16.72 14.55 -10.68
CA VAL A 63 -16.31 15.62 -9.75
C VAL A 63 -17.52 16.44 -9.28
N GLY A 64 -17.69 16.50 -7.96
CA GLY A 64 -18.77 17.26 -7.32
C GLY A 64 -20.17 16.66 -7.43
N VAL A 65 -20.31 15.46 -8.01
CA VAL A 65 -21.63 14.84 -8.25
C VAL A 65 -21.75 13.46 -7.57
N TYR A 66 -21.00 12.46 -8.01
CA TYR A 66 -20.98 11.10 -7.46
C TYR A 66 -19.69 10.36 -7.87
N ALA A 67 -19.50 9.19 -7.32
CA ALA A 67 -18.49 8.24 -7.79
C ALA A 67 -19.13 6.89 -8.11
N HIS A 68 -18.54 6.16 -9.04
CA HIS A 68 -18.81 4.74 -9.23
C HIS A 68 -17.66 3.94 -8.63
N GLU A 69 -18.03 2.84 -7.99
CA GLU A 69 -17.10 1.94 -7.32
C GLU A 69 -17.39 0.49 -7.74
N GLY A 70 -16.36 -0.31 -7.69
CA GLY A 70 -16.52 -1.71 -8.00
C GLY A 70 -15.26 -2.52 -7.76
N THR A 71 -15.25 -3.73 -8.28
CA THR A 71 -14.13 -4.66 -8.13
C THR A 71 -13.70 -5.21 -9.46
N VAL A 72 -12.45 -5.66 -9.50
CA VAL A 72 -11.87 -6.41 -10.60
C VAL A 72 -10.94 -7.48 -10.02
N ALA A 73 -10.99 -8.69 -10.56
CA ALA A 73 -10.25 -9.83 -10.04
C ALA A 73 -8.78 -9.81 -10.47
N ILE A 74 -7.89 -10.24 -9.58
CA ILE A 74 -6.54 -10.64 -9.94
C ILE A 74 -6.60 -12.03 -10.54
N SER A 75 -6.08 -12.22 -11.76
CA SER A 75 -6.10 -13.51 -12.46
C SER A 75 -4.86 -14.35 -12.22
N LYS A 76 -3.74 -13.74 -11.88
CA LYS A 76 -2.48 -14.36 -11.47
C LYS A 76 -1.55 -13.34 -10.83
N GLY A 77 -0.58 -13.82 -10.10
CA GLY A 77 0.48 -12.99 -9.57
C GLY A 77 1.42 -13.76 -8.65
N SER A 78 2.57 -13.18 -8.42
CA SER A 78 3.55 -13.65 -7.45
C SER A 78 4.17 -12.47 -6.73
N LEU A 79 4.73 -12.74 -5.56
CA LEU A 79 5.54 -11.76 -4.84
C LEU A 79 6.71 -12.48 -4.16
N THR A 80 7.80 -11.76 -4.00
CA THR A 80 8.96 -12.19 -3.22
C THR A 80 9.13 -11.26 -2.04
N VAL A 81 9.25 -11.85 -0.86
CA VAL A 81 9.42 -11.12 0.40
C VAL A 81 10.77 -11.42 0.99
N LYS A 82 11.44 -10.42 1.53
CA LYS A 82 12.66 -10.55 2.32
C LYS A 82 12.58 -9.61 3.52
N ASP A 83 12.87 -10.12 4.70
CA ASP A 83 12.87 -9.34 5.95
C ASP A 83 11.55 -8.56 6.19
N GLY A 84 10.41 -9.17 5.80
CA GLY A 84 9.08 -8.56 5.93
C GLY A 84 8.74 -7.50 4.90
N LEU A 85 9.60 -7.32 3.87
CA LEU A 85 9.38 -6.35 2.79
C LEU A 85 9.20 -7.08 1.46
N VAL A 86 8.25 -6.61 0.66
CA VAL A 86 8.13 -7.06 -0.73
C VAL A 86 9.30 -6.50 -1.51
N ILE A 87 10.08 -7.36 -2.17
CA ILE A 87 11.25 -6.95 -2.97
C ILE A 87 11.08 -7.14 -4.47
N ASP A 88 10.12 -7.97 -4.88
CA ASP A 88 9.78 -8.23 -6.28
C ASP A 88 8.34 -8.77 -6.36
N GLY A 89 7.73 -8.68 -7.54
CA GLY A 89 6.41 -9.26 -7.79
C GLY A 89 5.79 -8.77 -9.09
N ASP A 90 4.86 -9.57 -9.59
CA ASP A 90 4.03 -9.22 -10.73
C ASP A 90 2.58 -9.64 -10.49
N PHE A 91 1.66 -8.85 -11.03
CA PHE A 91 0.23 -9.06 -10.86
C PHE A 91 -0.48 -8.81 -12.17
N THR A 92 -1.39 -9.69 -12.54
CA THR A 92 -2.27 -9.52 -13.70
C THR A 92 -3.71 -9.47 -13.24
N VAL A 93 -4.41 -8.44 -13.66
CA VAL A 93 -5.83 -8.18 -13.39
C VAL A 93 -6.65 -8.54 -14.63
N ASP A 94 -7.74 -9.27 -14.46
CA ASP A 94 -8.69 -9.57 -15.55
C ASP A 94 -9.73 -8.44 -15.66
N LEU A 95 -9.60 -7.57 -16.63
CA LEU A 95 -10.52 -6.45 -16.85
C LEU A 95 -11.93 -6.90 -17.27
N ASN A 96 -12.10 -8.14 -17.75
CA ASN A 96 -13.42 -8.68 -18.05
C ASN A 96 -14.20 -9.09 -16.79
N SER A 97 -13.52 -9.27 -15.66
CA SER A 97 -14.16 -9.55 -14.36
C SER A 97 -14.78 -8.32 -13.68
N MET A 98 -14.62 -7.13 -14.28
CA MET A 98 -15.07 -5.87 -13.70
C MET A 98 -16.57 -5.87 -13.40
N VAL A 99 -16.92 -5.52 -12.16
CA VAL A 99 -18.30 -5.33 -11.68
C VAL A 99 -18.38 -4.05 -10.84
N THR A 100 -19.60 -3.53 -10.65
CA THR A 100 -19.87 -2.41 -9.73
C THR A 100 -20.39 -2.93 -8.40
N THR A 101 -20.03 -2.25 -7.31
CA THR A 101 -20.46 -2.56 -5.94
C THR A 101 -21.22 -1.43 -5.27
N ASP A 102 -21.35 -0.29 -5.92
CA ASP A 102 -22.08 0.88 -5.44
C ASP A 102 -23.61 0.65 -5.38
N SER A 103 -24.33 1.56 -4.74
CA SER A 103 -25.76 1.40 -4.47
C SER A 103 -26.62 1.49 -5.72
N ASP A 104 -27.75 0.76 -5.73
CA ASP A 104 -28.74 0.79 -6.83
C ASP A 104 -29.32 2.19 -7.10
N GLY A 105 -29.22 3.07 -6.12
CA GLY A 105 -29.66 4.46 -6.23
C GLY A 105 -28.96 5.25 -7.35
N LEU A 106 -27.74 4.87 -7.72
CA LEU A 106 -26.97 5.50 -8.81
C LEU A 106 -27.44 5.05 -10.20
N TYR A 107 -28.20 3.97 -10.29
CA TYR A 107 -28.60 3.32 -11.55
C TYR A 107 -30.06 3.56 -11.97
N LYS A 108 -30.70 4.59 -11.41
CA LYS A 108 -32.11 4.95 -11.75
C LYS A 108 -32.27 5.43 -13.20
N MET A 109 -31.23 6.06 -13.76
CA MET A 109 -31.24 6.64 -15.10
C MET A 109 -30.66 5.69 -16.15
N ALA A 110 -29.73 4.82 -15.77
CA ALA A 110 -29.06 3.87 -16.65
C ALA A 110 -28.68 2.61 -15.85
N PRO A 111 -28.93 1.40 -16.38
CA PRO A 111 -28.62 0.17 -15.67
C PRO A 111 -27.09 -0.05 -15.49
N ARG A 112 -26.71 -0.85 -14.49
CA ARG A 112 -25.31 -1.20 -14.19
C ARG A 112 -24.58 -1.78 -15.40
N GLU A 113 -25.26 -2.62 -16.16
CA GLU A 113 -24.72 -3.29 -17.34
C GLU A 113 -24.29 -2.28 -18.41
N GLN A 114 -24.99 -1.15 -18.52
CA GLN A 114 -24.61 -0.09 -19.43
C GLN A 114 -23.29 0.59 -19.01
N LEU A 115 -23.10 0.85 -17.71
CA LEU A 115 -21.84 1.38 -17.21
C LEU A 115 -20.71 0.39 -17.46
N ILE A 116 -20.88 -0.90 -17.06
CA ILE A 116 -19.87 -1.92 -17.26
C ILE A 116 -19.55 -2.12 -18.74
N GLY A 117 -20.56 -2.16 -19.60
CA GLY A 117 -20.36 -2.21 -21.06
C GLY A 117 -19.56 -1.03 -21.59
N HIS A 118 -19.82 0.18 -21.09
CA HIS A 118 -19.06 1.37 -21.45
C HIS A 118 -17.61 1.31 -20.96
N LEU A 119 -17.38 0.91 -19.69
CA LEU A 119 -16.02 0.75 -19.17
C LEU A 119 -15.21 -0.29 -19.95
N LYS A 120 -15.86 -1.34 -20.46
CA LYS A 120 -15.20 -2.37 -21.29
C LYS A 120 -14.99 -1.94 -22.74
N SER A 121 -15.70 -0.93 -23.23
CA SER A 121 -15.60 -0.47 -24.62
C SER A 121 -14.27 0.22 -24.95
N ASP A 122 -14.02 0.47 -26.23
CA ASP A 122 -12.82 1.18 -26.73
C ASP A 122 -12.71 2.62 -26.18
N ASP A 123 -13.82 3.25 -25.75
CA ASP A 123 -13.81 4.56 -25.13
C ASP A 123 -13.09 4.59 -23.77
N PHE A 124 -13.04 3.43 -23.10
CA PHE A 124 -12.36 3.23 -21.84
C PHE A 124 -11.24 2.20 -21.95
N PHE A 125 -11.43 1.01 -21.37
CA PHE A 125 -10.37 0.00 -21.25
C PHE A 125 -10.16 -0.83 -22.51
N GLY A 126 -11.14 -0.91 -23.40
CA GLY A 126 -11.05 -1.67 -24.65
C GLY A 126 -10.77 -3.16 -24.40
N THR A 127 -11.52 -3.80 -23.49
CA THR A 127 -11.19 -5.13 -22.95
C THR A 127 -11.22 -6.25 -23.99
N GLU A 128 -11.83 -6.05 -25.14
CA GLU A 128 -11.75 -6.99 -26.27
C GLU A 128 -10.32 -7.11 -26.81
N LYS A 129 -9.60 -5.99 -26.87
CA LYS A 129 -8.21 -5.94 -27.35
C LYS A 129 -7.19 -6.05 -26.21
N PHE A 130 -7.55 -5.52 -25.04
CA PHE A 130 -6.71 -5.42 -23.86
C PHE A 130 -7.43 -6.04 -22.66
N PRO A 131 -7.56 -7.38 -22.59
CA PRO A 131 -8.36 -8.04 -21.58
C PRO A 131 -7.77 -7.94 -20.17
N SER A 132 -6.53 -7.50 -20.04
CA SER A 132 -5.83 -7.45 -18.75
C SER A 132 -5.04 -6.17 -18.55
N ALA A 133 -4.87 -5.80 -17.28
CA ALA A 133 -3.85 -4.86 -16.82
C ALA A 133 -2.76 -5.60 -16.04
N VAL A 134 -1.53 -5.08 -16.09
CA VAL A 134 -0.37 -5.72 -15.43
C VAL A 134 0.36 -4.68 -14.59
N PHE A 135 0.75 -5.05 -13.38
CA PHE A 135 1.68 -4.29 -12.56
C PHE A 135 2.90 -5.13 -12.24
N LYS A 136 4.10 -4.60 -12.52
CA LYS A 136 5.37 -5.26 -12.25
C LYS A 136 6.21 -4.38 -11.33
N ILE A 137 6.54 -4.88 -10.15
CA ILE A 137 7.36 -4.17 -9.15
C ILE A 137 8.78 -3.97 -9.70
N LYS A 138 9.34 -2.77 -9.48
CA LYS A 138 10.71 -2.38 -9.84
C LYS A 138 11.55 -2.05 -8.62
N SER A 139 10.95 -1.39 -7.64
CA SER A 139 11.63 -0.98 -6.42
C SER A 139 10.67 -0.82 -5.25
N VAL A 140 11.23 -0.87 -4.06
CA VAL A 140 10.51 -0.73 -2.79
C VAL A 140 11.25 0.24 -1.91
N GLU A 141 10.55 1.24 -1.35
CA GLU A 141 11.08 2.20 -0.40
C GLU A 141 10.05 2.43 0.72
N GLY A 142 10.34 1.88 1.90
CA GLY A 142 9.42 1.94 3.03
C GLY A 142 8.09 1.22 2.73
N ASP A 143 6.99 1.96 2.77
CA ASP A 143 5.63 1.48 2.46
C ASP A 143 5.16 1.83 1.03
N VAL A 144 6.11 2.15 0.14
CA VAL A 144 5.85 2.48 -1.27
C VAL A 144 6.50 1.45 -2.17
N LEU A 145 5.71 0.85 -3.07
CA LEU A 145 6.18 0.02 -4.18
C LEU A 145 6.09 0.84 -5.46
N THR A 146 7.20 1.00 -6.16
CA THR A 146 7.22 1.60 -7.50
C THR A 146 7.32 0.51 -8.55
N GLY A 147 6.54 0.60 -9.61
CA GLY A 147 6.51 -0.41 -10.66
C GLY A 147 5.92 0.08 -11.96
N ASP A 148 6.03 -0.76 -12.98
CA ASP A 148 5.46 -0.52 -14.29
C ASP A 148 4.00 -1.00 -14.33
N LEU A 149 3.06 -0.07 -14.44
CA LEU A 149 1.64 -0.34 -14.68
C LEU A 149 1.37 -0.30 -16.18
N THR A 150 0.82 -1.39 -16.72
CA THR A 150 0.36 -1.47 -18.11
C THR A 150 -1.15 -1.55 -18.14
N VAL A 151 -1.81 -0.57 -18.76
CA VAL A 151 -3.25 -0.51 -19.00
C VAL A 151 -3.48 -0.15 -20.47
N LYS A 152 -4.43 -0.83 -21.12
CA LYS A 152 -4.79 -0.57 -22.52
C LYS A 152 -3.56 -0.59 -23.47
N GLY A 153 -2.56 -1.41 -23.16
CA GLY A 153 -1.32 -1.55 -23.93
C GLY A 153 -0.29 -0.42 -23.75
N VAL A 154 -0.55 0.55 -22.86
CA VAL A 154 0.36 1.65 -22.52
C VAL A 154 0.95 1.38 -21.14
N THR A 155 2.27 1.60 -20.99
CA THR A 155 2.99 1.38 -19.73
C THR A 155 3.54 2.68 -19.18
N HIS A 156 3.29 2.93 -17.91
CA HIS A 156 3.89 4.01 -17.13
C HIS A 156 4.35 3.50 -15.78
N GLU A 157 5.34 4.19 -15.21
CA GLU A 157 5.75 3.97 -13.84
C GLU A 157 4.74 4.61 -12.89
N GLU A 158 4.24 3.81 -11.95
CA GLU A 158 3.27 4.22 -10.93
C GLU A 158 3.70 3.72 -9.55
N SER A 159 3.11 4.28 -8.50
CA SER A 159 3.43 3.92 -7.12
C SER A 159 2.21 3.38 -6.39
N VAL A 160 2.38 2.22 -5.77
CA VAL A 160 1.46 1.70 -4.75
C VAL A 160 1.95 2.20 -3.39
N THR A 161 1.11 2.94 -2.70
CA THR A 161 1.40 3.58 -1.41
C THR A 161 0.65 2.89 -0.27
N SER A 162 1.02 3.21 0.97
CA SER A 162 0.40 2.64 2.18
C SER A 162 0.42 1.11 2.18
N VAL A 163 1.50 0.55 1.67
CA VAL A 163 1.67 -0.90 1.59
C VAL A 163 1.82 -1.49 2.98
N LYS A 164 1.00 -2.47 3.27
CA LYS A 164 1.08 -3.27 4.51
C LYS A 164 1.18 -4.73 4.13
N LEU A 165 2.12 -5.44 4.72
CA LEU A 165 2.30 -6.87 4.53
C LEU A 165 2.30 -7.56 5.89
N THR A 166 1.68 -8.71 5.97
CA THR A 166 1.70 -9.60 7.14
C THR A 166 1.96 -11.02 6.67
N GLU A 167 3.00 -11.64 7.22
CA GLU A 167 3.36 -13.03 6.94
C GLU A 167 3.03 -13.90 8.17
N SER A 168 2.44 -15.05 7.94
CA SER A 168 2.14 -16.01 9.01
C SER A 168 1.99 -17.41 8.43
N ASN A 169 2.73 -18.37 8.98
CA ASN A 169 2.60 -19.81 8.68
C ASN A 169 2.62 -20.15 7.17
N GLY A 170 3.55 -19.55 6.41
CA GLY A 170 3.66 -19.78 4.96
C GLY A 170 2.54 -19.11 4.14
N ALA A 171 1.81 -18.17 4.72
CA ALA A 171 0.86 -17.32 4.03
C ALA A 171 1.26 -15.85 4.17
N ALA A 172 0.94 -15.04 3.18
CA ALA A 172 1.12 -13.60 3.23
C ALA A 172 -0.21 -12.90 2.88
N THR A 173 -0.51 -11.82 3.58
CA THR A 173 -1.63 -10.93 3.24
C THR A 173 -1.10 -9.52 3.09
N GLY A 174 -1.61 -8.78 2.12
CA GLY A 174 -1.15 -7.42 1.87
C GLY A 174 -2.27 -6.50 1.41
N THR A 175 -2.08 -5.20 1.66
CA THR A 175 -2.94 -4.14 1.15
C THR A 175 -2.09 -3.00 0.63
N GLY A 176 -2.64 -2.21 -0.30
CA GLY A 176 -2.01 -1.00 -0.82
C GLY A 176 -3.00 -0.15 -1.59
N SER A 177 -2.62 1.08 -1.88
CA SER A 177 -3.42 2.02 -2.66
C SER A 177 -2.62 2.55 -3.85
N LEU A 178 -3.26 2.65 -5.00
CA LEU A 178 -2.67 3.22 -6.21
C LEU A 178 -3.66 4.20 -6.83
N VAL A 179 -3.14 5.34 -7.28
CA VAL A 179 -3.92 6.29 -8.07
C VAL A 179 -3.17 6.49 -9.39
N PHE A 180 -3.87 6.32 -10.50
CA PHE A 180 -3.28 6.58 -11.82
C PHE A 180 -4.14 7.52 -12.64
N GLU A 181 -3.49 8.32 -13.47
CA GLU A 181 -4.15 9.25 -14.39
C GLU A 181 -4.55 8.51 -15.68
N ARG A 182 -5.85 8.28 -15.86
CA ARG A 182 -6.40 7.50 -17.00
C ARG A 182 -6.00 8.02 -18.37
N GLN A 183 -5.84 9.34 -18.52
CA GLN A 183 -5.50 9.93 -19.82
C GLN A 183 -4.09 9.55 -20.30
N LYS A 184 -3.14 9.31 -19.38
CA LYS A 184 -1.80 8.79 -19.73
C LYS A 184 -1.87 7.43 -20.42
N TYR A 185 -2.92 6.67 -20.16
CA TYR A 185 -3.16 5.34 -20.75
C TYR A 185 -4.08 5.39 -21.98
N GLY A 186 -4.30 6.57 -22.57
CA GLY A 186 -5.14 6.73 -23.74
C GLY A 186 -6.65 6.58 -23.47
N ILE A 187 -7.08 6.66 -22.20
CA ILE A 187 -8.48 6.67 -21.81
C ILE A 187 -8.93 8.13 -21.74
N THR A 188 -9.29 8.69 -22.90
CA THR A 188 -9.52 10.13 -23.08
C THR A 188 -11.01 10.48 -23.11
N TYR A 189 -11.91 9.55 -22.76
CA TYR A 189 -13.34 9.79 -22.72
C TYR A 189 -13.70 11.05 -21.92
N LYS A 190 -14.59 11.87 -22.49
CA LYS A 190 -15.15 13.07 -21.86
C LYS A 190 -16.67 12.95 -21.85
N ASN A 191 -17.28 13.22 -20.72
CA ASN A 191 -18.74 13.25 -20.64
C ASN A 191 -19.26 14.40 -21.51
N LYS A 192 -20.29 14.11 -22.32
CA LYS A 192 -20.92 15.08 -23.22
C LYS A 192 -21.91 16.01 -22.49
N MET A 193 -22.28 15.69 -21.26
CA MET A 193 -23.11 16.55 -20.42
C MET A 193 -22.22 17.63 -19.79
N GLY A 194 -22.32 18.88 -20.27
CA GLY A 194 -21.34 19.94 -20.06
C GLY A 194 -20.97 20.31 -18.62
N ASP A 195 -21.77 19.91 -17.63
CA ASP A 195 -21.55 20.25 -16.22
C ASP A 195 -20.96 19.09 -15.38
N MET A 196 -20.75 17.92 -16.00
CA MET A 196 -20.20 16.74 -15.30
C MET A 196 -18.80 16.42 -15.80
N VAL A 197 -17.81 16.62 -14.95
CA VAL A 197 -16.40 16.34 -15.25
C VAL A 197 -16.02 14.99 -14.64
N LEU A 198 -15.61 14.05 -15.50
CA LEU A 198 -14.98 12.82 -15.04
C LEU A 198 -13.56 13.11 -14.59
N SER A 199 -13.22 12.72 -13.37
CA SER A 199 -11.83 12.80 -12.87
C SER A 199 -10.88 12.05 -13.79
N ASP A 200 -9.70 12.59 -13.96
CA ASP A 200 -8.63 11.88 -14.66
C ASP A 200 -7.97 10.82 -13.75
N ASP A 201 -8.09 10.98 -12.45
CA ASP A 201 -7.60 10.03 -11.46
C ASP A 201 -8.57 8.86 -11.28
N ILE A 202 -8.04 7.65 -11.38
CA ILE A 202 -8.67 6.40 -10.99
C ILE A 202 -7.99 5.90 -9.72
N GLU A 203 -8.79 5.71 -8.66
CA GLU A 203 -8.32 5.24 -7.36
C GLU A 203 -8.48 3.72 -7.27
N LEU A 204 -7.43 3.04 -6.81
CA LEU A 204 -7.43 1.59 -6.59
C LEU A 204 -7.06 1.29 -5.13
N VAL A 205 -7.77 0.34 -4.53
CA VAL A 205 -7.40 -0.29 -3.25
C VAL A 205 -7.19 -1.77 -3.52
N ILE A 206 -5.99 -2.23 -3.26
CA ILE A 206 -5.51 -3.58 -3.55
C ILE A 206 -5.53 -4.38 -2.26
N SER A 207 -6.07 -5.59 -2.32
CA SER A 207 -6.03 -6.57 -1.22
C SER A 207 -5.57 -7.89 -1.78
N ILE A 208 -4.50 -8.45 -1.22
CA ILE A 208 -3.93 -9.72 -1.66
C ILE A 208 -3.88 -10.73 -0.51
N SER A 209 -4.03 -11.99 -0.87
CA SER A 209 -3.69 -13.17 -0.09
C SER A 209 -2.77 -14.04 -0.93
N ALA A 210 -1.75 -14.63 -0.33
CA ALA A 210 -0.75 -15.42 -1.04
C ALA A 210 -0.27 -16.58 -0.18
N THR A 211 0.26 -17.61 -0.82
CA THR A 211 0.81 -18.82 -0.17
C THR A 211 2.23 -19.05 -0.66
N ALA A 212 3.12 -19.40 0.25
CA ALA A 212 4.52 -19.72 -0.04
C ALA A 212 4.65 -20.90 -1.02
N ILE A 213 5.62 -20.83 -1.93
CA ILE A 213 5.91 -21.82 -2.97
C ILE A 213 7.35 -22.30 -2.92
#